data_01f0c114c607fc1e92567a2c6480f948
#
_entry.id   01f0c114c607fc1e92567a2c6480f948
#
_cell.length_a   1.000
_cell.length_b   1.000
_cell.length_c   1.000
_cell.angle_alpha   90.00
_cell.angle_beta   90.00
_cell.angle_gamma   90.00
#
_symmetry.space_group_name_H-M   'P 1'
#
loop_
_entity.id
_entity.type
_entity.pdbx_description
1 polymer ?
#
loop_
_entity_poly.entity_id
_entity_poly.type
_entity_poly.pdbx_seq_one_letter_code
_entity_poly.pdbx_strand_id
1 'polypeptide(L)' 'MDRKMVDFIKEQYPPGTRIRLNAMDDPYAPILPGTEGEVDFVDDAGQLHMKWDNGRALALIP' A
#
# COMPACT_ATOMS: atom_id res chain seq x y z
N MET A 1 11.64 -7.23 8.49
CA MET A 1 11.74 -5.77 8.72
C MET A 1 11.81 -5.51 10.22
N ASP A 2 12.55 -4.51 10.65
CA ASP A 2 12.65 -4.11 12.05
C ASP A 2 11.28 -3.64 12.56
N ARG A 3 10.91 -4.07 13.77
CA ARG A 3 9.63 -3.73 14.39
C ARG A 3 9.40 -2.23 14.53
N LYS A 4 10.47 -1.47 14.84
CA LYS A 4 10.36 -0.01 14.93
C LYS A 4 10.01 0.61 13.58
N MET A 5 10.53 0.06 12.51
CA MET A 5 10.22 0.51 11.16
C MET A 5 8.77 0.18 10.79
N VAL A 6 8.30 -1.02 11.17
CA VAL A 6 6.91 -1.42 10.95
C VAL A 6 5.97 -0.48 11.72
N ASP A 7 6.28 -0.19 12.98
CA ASP A 7 5.47 0.72 13.79
C ASP A 7 5.43 2.13 13.18
N PHE A 8 6.57 2.61 12.66
CA PHE A 8 6.65 3.88 11.95
C PHE A 8 5.74 3.89 10.71
N ILE A 9 5.80 2.83 9.91
CA ILE A 9 4.97 2.71 8.71
C ILE A 9 3.48 2.70 9.09
N LYS A 10 3.11 1.98 10.14
CA LYS A 10 1.73 1.96 10.63
C LYS A 10 1.24 3.34 11.05
N GLU A 11 2.11 4.16 11.65
CA GLU A 11 1.78 5.54 11.99
C GLU A 11 1.60 6.43 10.76
N GLN A 12 2.44 6.24 9.73
CA GLN A 12 2.39 7.04 8.52
C GLN A 12 1.18 6.71 7.65
N TYR A 13 0.71 5.46 7.71
CA TYR A 13 -0.36 4.96 6.85
C TYR A 13 -1.45 4.29 7.66
N PRO A 14 -2.19 5.06 8.50
CA PRO A 14 -3.31 4.48 9.24
C PRO A 14 -4.41 3.98 8.28
N PRO A 15 -5.26 3.04 8.72
CA PRO A 15 -6.38 2.58 7.88
C PRO A 15 -7.23 3.74 7.38
N GLY A 16 -7.62 3.68 6.11
CA GLY A 16 -8.38 4.74 5.47
C GLY A 16 -7.52 5.80 4.77
N THR A 17 -6.18 5.76 4.91
CA THR A 17 -5.30 6.69 4.21
C THR A 17 -5.44 6.51 2.70
N ARG A 18 -5.64 7.61 1.96
CA ARG A 18 -5.73 7.58 0.50
C ARG A 18 -4.34 7.65 -0.10
N ILE A 19 -4.08 6.76 -1.05
CA ILE A 19 -2.80 6.70 -1.77
C ILE A 19 -3.07 6.66 -3.26
N ARG A 20 -2.25 7.41 -4.01
CA ARG A 20 -2.24 7.38 -5.45
C ARG A 20 -0.96 6.69 -5.92
N LEU A 21 -1.11 5.69 -6.77
CA LEU A 21 0.03 4.99 -7.35
C LEU A 21 0.65 5.84 -8.44
N ASN A 22 1.87 6.32 -8.24
CA ASN A 22 2.56 7.16 -9.23
C ASN A 22 3.24 6.32 -10.30
N ALA A 23 3.91 5.25 -9.89
CA ALA A 23 4.61 4.35 -10.81
C ALA A 23 4.81 3.00 -10.15
N MET A 24 4.86 1.95 -10.98
CA MET A 24 5.19 0.61 -10.56
C MET A 24 6.20 0.06 -11.57
N ASP A 25 7.37 -0.37 -11.09
CA ASP A 25 8.43 -0.88 -11.95
C ASP A 25 8.18 -2.30 -12.43
N ASP A 26 7.20 -2.97 -11.88
CA ASP A 26 6.86 -4.33 -12.26
C ASP A 26 5.98 -4.33 -13.53
N PRO A 27 6.50 -4.87 -14.67
CA PRO A 27 5.72 -4.89 -15.91
C PRO A 27 4.49 -5.80 -15.85
N TYR A 28 4.43 -6.66 -14.85
CA TYR A 28 3.28 -7.55 -14.64
C TYR A 28 2.30 -6.99 -13.61
N ALA A 29 2.52 -5.78 -13.12
CA ALA A 29 1.65 -5.17 -12.13
C ALA A 29 0.26 -4.95 -12.71
N PRO A 30 -0.80 -5.40 -12.03
CA PRO A 30 -2.17 -5.25 -12.54
C PRO A 30 -2.77 -3.87 -12.30
N ILE A 31 -2.02 -2.97 -11.66
CA ILE A 31 -2.52 -1.65 -11.29
C ILE A 31 -1.80 -0.60 -12.11
N LEU A 32 -2.58 0.20 -12.84
CA LEU A 32 -2.06 1.26 -13.69
C LEU A 32 -1.62 2.47 -12.85
N PRO A 33 -0.58 3.20 -13.30
CA PRO A 33 -0.21 4.47 -12.67
C PRO A 33 -1.41 5.42 -12.62
N GLY A 34 -1.52 6.16 -11.52
CA GLY A 34 -2.65 7.07 -11.30
C GLY A 34 -3.83 6.44 -10.61
N THR A 35 -3.85 5.12 -10.44
CA THR A 35 -4.89 4.43 -9.68
C THR A 35 -4.83 4.87 -8.22
N GLU A 36 -5.99 5.18 -7.64
CA GLU A 36 -6.09 5.53 -6.23
C GLU A 36 -6.68 4.38 -5.43
N GLY A 37 -6.36 4.34 -4.17
CA GLY A 37 -6.89 3.37 -3.23
C GLY A 37 -6.75 3.85 -1.80
N GLU A 38 -7.23 3.06 -0.87
CA GLU A 38 -7.07 3.36 0.55
C GLU A 38 -6.35 2.22 1.26
N VAL A 39 -5.59 2.58 2.30
CA VAL A 39 -4.93 1.59 3.14
C VAL A 39 -5.97 0.87 3.97
N ASP A 40 -5.99 -0.46 3.88
CA ASP A 40 -6.80 -1.30 4.75
C ASP A 40 -6.10 -1.50 6.09
N PHE A 41 -4.87 -1.98 6.03
CA PHE A 41 -3.99 -2.10 7.20
C PHE A 41 -2.55 -2.31 6.75
N VAL A 42 -1.61 -2.15 7.69
CA VAL A 42 -0.20 -2.48 7.49
C VAL A 42 0.09 -3.73 8.31
N ASP A 43 0.67 -4.76 7.68
CA ASP A 43 0.98 -6.01 8.37
C ASP A 43 2.32 -5.94 9.12
N ASP A 44 2.66 -7.03 9.81
CA ASP A 44 3.88 -7.09 10.62
C ASP A 44 5.16 -7.13 9.78
N ALA A 45 5.06 -7.36 8.49
CA ALA A 45 6.17 -7.27 7.56
C ALA A 45 6.33 -5.88 6.96
N GLY A 46 5.46 -4.93 7.32
CA GLY A 46 5.51 -3.56 6.83
C GLY A 46 4.88 -3.38 5.46
N GLN A 47 4.11 -4.35 4.99
CA GLN A 47 3.41 -4.24 3.71
C GLN A 47 2.06 -3.54 3.91
N LEU A 48 1.75 -2.60 3.00
CA LEU A 48 0.47 -1.90 3.01
C LEU A 48 -0.56 -2.73 2.24
N HIS A 49 -1.56 -3.23 2.95
CA HIS A 49 -2.69 -3.91 2.32
C HIS A 49 -3.68 -2.87 1.86
N MET A 50 -3.92 -2.82 0.55
CA MET A 50 -4.67 -1.75 -0.08
C MET A 50 -6.02 -2.26 -0.57
N LYS A 51 -7.00 -1.36 -0.53
CA LYS A 51 -8.26 -1.50 -1.27
C LYS A 51 -8.22 -0.50 -2.41
N TRP A 52 -7.86 -0.98 -3.59
CA TRP A 52 -7.79 -0.13 -4.78
C TRP A 52 -9.17 0.14 -5.34
N ASP A 53 -9.37 1.34 -5.87
CA ASP A 53 -10.67 1.77 -6.41
C ASP A 53 -11.13 0.92 -7.60
N ASN A 54 -10.20 0.22 -8.27
CA ASN A 54 -10.53 -0.71 -9.35
C ASN A 54 -10.95 -2.11 -8.86
N GLY A 55 -11.13 -2.29 -7.55
CA GLY A 55 -11.53 -3.56 -6.96
C GLY A 55 -10.37 -4.53 -6.68
N ARG A 56 -9.15 -4.15 -6.98
CA ARG A 56 -7.98 -4.99 -6.71
C ARG A 56 -7.52 -4.85 -5.26
N ALA A 57 -6.92 -5.91 -4.72
CA ALA A 57 -6.42 -5.96 -3.34
C ALA A 57 -4.95 -6.35 -3.35
N LEU A 58 -4.12 -5.54 -3.98
CA LEU A 58 -2.68 -5.79 -4.09
C LEU A 58 -1.94 -5.00 -3.01
N ALA A 59 -1.06 -5.68 -2.27
CA ALA A 59 -0.25 -5.04 -1.24
C ALA A 59 0.92 -4.27 -1.85
N LEU A 60 1.32 -3.18 -1.18
CA LEU A 60 2.48 -2.38 -1.53
C LEU A 60 3.56 -2.51 -0.47
N ILE A 61 4.81 -2.44 -0.92
CA ILE A 61 5.97 -2.29 -0.04
C ILE A 61 6.40 -0.83 -0.12
N PRO A 62 6.36 -0.12 1.00
CA PRO A 62 6.71 1.30 1.02
C PRO A 62 8.18 1.55 0.75
#